data_fbc86b69a2b72703aebe1dbdc0424466
#
_entry.id   fbc86b69a2b72703aebe1dbdc0424466
#
_cell.length_a   1.000
_cell.length_b   1.000
_cell.length_c   1.000
_cell.angle_alpha   90.00
_cell.angle_beta   90.00
_cell.angle_gamma   90.00
#
_symmetry.space_group_name_H-M   'P 1'
#
loop_
_entity.id
_entity.type
_entity.pdbx_description
1 polymer ?
#
loop_
_entity_poly.entity_id
_entity_poly.type
_entity_poly.pdbx_seq_one_letter_code
_entity_poly.pdbx_strand_id
1 'polypeptide(L)'
;MSLSVPDVEPVISNDGRTHLVMLPRAQEAMEMPELPSVTPDVPGNVLPRIVSPTKPLQCVPFARSESGIEIRGNANRWWQLAAGKYQRSRRPEEGAVFVMKGYQTARRGHVAVVKQIVDNRTIVVDHANWGNDGRIYLQAPIRDLSPKNDWSQVQVWFTPGQQWGRRIYKAKGFILPTTAVASATGLMLPAGTN
;
A
#
# COMPACT_ATOMS: atom_id res chain seq x y z
N MET A 1 43.67 -35.79 14.58
CA MET A 1 43.99 -34.41 14.99
C MET A 1 45.03 -33.91 14.00
N SER A 2 44.63 -33.08 13.04
CA SER A 2 45.51 -32.51 12.03
C SER A 2 45.96 -31.14 12.56
N LEU A 3 47.25 -31.03 12.86
CA LEU A 3 47.84 -29.78 13.31
C LEU A 3 48.03 -28.89 12.07
N SER A 4 47.26 -27.81 11.98
CA SER A 4 47.37 -26.81 10.95
C SER A 4 48.63 -26.00 11.18
N VAL A 5 49.55 -26.01 10.20
CA VAL A 5 50.79 -25.23 10.26
C VAL A 5 50.42 -23.76 10.06
N PRO A 6 51.01 -22.81 10.83
CA PRO A 6 50.74 -21.38 10.60
C PRO A 6 51.36 -20.94 9.27
N ASP A 7 50.60 -20.15 8.51
CA ASP A 7 51.06 -19.49 7.31
C ASP A 7 52.10 -18.43 7.68
N VAL A 8 53.36 -18.62 7.26
CA VAL A 8 54.44 -17.65 7.42
C VAL A 8 55.00 -17.32 6.05
N GLU A 9 55.15 -16.04 5.73
CA GLU A 9 55.82 -15.58 4.52
C GLU A 9 57.16 -14.95 4.81
N PRO A 10 58.17 -15.21 3.93
CA PRO A 10 59.48 -14.60 4.04
C PRO A 10 59.44 -13.14 3.55
N VAL A 11 59.80 -12.20 4.40
CA VAL A 11 59.95 -10.78 4.06
C VAL A 11 61.42 -10.42 4.10
N ILE A 12 61.97 -9.83 3.00
CA ILE A 12 63.34 -9.34 2.93
C ILE A 12 63.34 -7.89 3.39
N SER A 13 64.06 -7.60 4.48
CA SER A 13 64.25 -6.23 4.97
C SER A 13 65.35 -5.50 4.17
N ASN A 14 65.37 -4.17 4.25
CA ASN A 14 66.32 -3.30 3.52
C ASN A 14 67.79 -3.57 3.85
N ASP A 15 68.11 -4.35 4.87
CA ASP A 15 69.45 -4.79 5.25
C ASP A 15 69.86 -6.16 4.64
N GLY A 16 69.02 -6.70 3.72
CA GLY A 16 69.24 -7.96 3.03
C GLY A 16 69.00 -9.21 3.87
N ARG A 17 68.42 -9.08 5.05
CA ARG A 17 68.08 -10.23 5.91
C ARG A 17 66.66 -10.67 5.69
N THR A 18 66.43 -11.98 5.59
CA THR A 18 65.11 -12.60 5.48
C THR A 18 64.55 -12.84 6.89
N HIS A 19 63.42 -12.27 7.16
CA HIS A 19 62.65 -12.51 8.39
C HIS A 19 61.37 -13.24 8.03
N LEU A 20 61.05 -14.26 8.84
CA LEU A 20 59.71 -14.91 8.75
C LEU A 20 58.72 -14.06 9.56
N VAL A 21 57.78 -13.45 8.90
CA VAL A 21 56.69 -12.71 9.55
C VAL A 21 55.48 -13.62 9.62
N MET A 22 54.98 -13.83 10.84
CA MET A 22 53.65 -14.45 10.98
C MET A 22 52.62 -13.49 10.38
N LEU A 23 51.94 -13.92 9.34
CA LEU A 23 50.76 -13.22 8.88
C LEU A 23 49.75 -13.22 10.01
N PRO A 24 49.15 -12.07 10.33
CA PRO A 24 47.99 -12.09 11.22
C PRO A 24 46.97 -13.03 10.58
N ARG A 25 46.66 -14.12 11.29
CA ARG A 25 45.57 -15.00 10.93
C ARG A 25 44.40 -14.10 10.51
N ALA A 26 43.89 -14.28 9.29
CA ALA A 26 42.72 -13.54 8.87
C ALA A 26 41.74 -13.61 10.04
N GLN A 27 41.51 -12.46 10.67
CA GLN A 27 40.50 -12.38 11.73
C GLN A 27 39.26 -12.98 11.10
N GLU A 28 38.80 -14.09 11.66
CA GLU A 28 37.46 -14.57 11.41
C GLU A 28 36.61 -13.30 11.38
N ALA A 29 36.08 -12.97 10.19
CA ALA A 29 35.18 -11.86 10.08
C ALA A 29 34.15 -12.12 11.17
N MET A 30 34.20 -11.34 12.23
CA MET A 30 33.17 -11.37 13.26
C MET A 30 31.89 -11.14 12.44
N GLU A 31 31.17 -12.21 12.22
CA GLU A 31 29.81 -12.19 11.69
C GLU A 31 29.06 -11.27 12.63
N MET A 32 28.98 -10.00 12.23
CA MET A 32 28.19 -9.03 12.98
C MET A 32 26.80 -9.66 13.06
N PRO A 33 26.24 -9.83 14.25
CA PRO A 33 24.89 -10.34 14.36
C PRO A 33 24.04 -9.45 13.43
N GLU A 34 23.44 -10.07 12.43
CA GLU A 34 22.53 -9.41 11.50
C GLU A 34 21.47 -8.76 12.40
N LEU A 35 21.53 -7.42 12.51
CA LEU A 35 20.53 -6.68 13.24
C LEU A 35 19.20 -7.17 12.69
N PRO A 36 18.27 -7.63 13.55
CA PRO A 36 16.99 -8.11 13.07
C PRO A 36 16.46 -7.05 12.12
N SER A 37 16.33 -7.41 10.84
CA SER A 37 15.70 -6.58 9.84
C SER A 37 14.29 -6.33 10.35
N VAL A 38 14.09 -5.20 11.04
CA VAL A 38 12.76 -4.74 11.44
C VAL A 38 12.09 -4.28 10.15
N THR A 39 11.70 -5.26 9.33
CA THR A 39 10.74 -4.99 8.27
C THR A 39 9.51 -4.45 8.98
N PRO A 40 9.08 -3.22 8.68
CA PRO A 40 7.84 -2.73 9.27
C PRO A 40 6.78 -3.78 8.99
N ASP A 41 6.02 -4.17 10.00
CA ASP A 41 4.92 -5.12 9.89
C ASP A 41 3.85 -4.51 8.96
N VAL A 42 4.07 -4.72 7.66
CA VAL A 42 3.20 -4.20 6.60
C VAL A 42 2.09 -5.22 6.41
N PRO A 43 0.84 -4.88 6.74
CA PRO A 43 -0.27 -5.81 6.59
C PRO A 43 -0.41 -6.31 5.15
N GLY A 44 -0.68 -7.60 4.97
CA GLY A 44 -0.96 -8.19 3.67
C GLY A 44 0.26 -8.56 2.84
N ASN A 45 1.45 -8.58 3.43
CA ASN A 45 2.71 -8.92 2.73
C ASN A 45 2.91 -8.11 1.43
N VAL A 46 2.56 -6.82 1.47
CA VAL A 46 2.66 -5.89 0.35
C VAL A 46 3.88 -4.98 0.50
N LEU A 47 4.31 -4.37 -0.60
CA LEU A 47 5.41 -3.41 -0.63
C LEU A 47 4.89 -2.00 -0.99
N PRO A 48 4.43 -1.22 0.00
CA PRO A 48 3.96 0.14 -0.24
C PRO A 48 5.07 0.98 -0.86
N ARG A 49 4.77 1.58 -2.02
CA ARG A 49 5.75 2.39 -2.75
C ARG A 49 5.13 3.62 -3.41
N ILE A 50 5.97 4.58 -3.71
CA ILE A 50 5.58 5.83 -4.39
C ILE A 50 6.22 5.85 -5.77
N VAL A 51 5.40 6.17 -6.78
CA VAL A 51 5.83 6.28 -8.17
C VAL A 51 5.56 7.69 -8.66
N SER A 52 6.53 8.28 -9.35
CA SER A 52 6.38 9.59 -9.98
C SER A 52 5.87 9.40 -11.41
N PRO A 53 4.66 9.83 -11.74
CA PRO A 53 4.17 9.79 -13.11
C PRO A 53 4.83 10.89 -13.96
N THR A 54 4.79 10.74 -15.28
CA THR A 54 5.33 11.74 -16.22
C THR A 54 4.68 13.13 -16.04
N LYS A 55 3.40 13.16 -15.66
CA LYS A 55 2.66 14.38 -15.32
C LYS A 55 1.99 14.21 -13.95
N PRO A 56 1.97 15.26 -13.11
CA PRO A 56 1.29 15.18 -11.82
C PRO A 56 -0.15 14.69 -11.95
N LEU A 57 -0.52 13.70 -11.15
CA LEU A 57 -1.80 13.04 -11.26
C LEU A 57 -2.65 13.29 -10.01
N GLN A 58 -3.94 13.58 -10.22
CA GLN A 58 -4.91 13.75 -9.13
C GLN A 58 -5.63 12.44 -8.81
N CYS A 59 -6.15 12.31 -7.60
CA CYS A 59 -6.83 11.09 -7.16
C CYS A 59 -8.05 10.70 -8.01
N VAL A 60 -8.82 11.67 -8.51
CA VAL A 60 -10.02 11.40 -9.32
C VAL A 60 -9.68 10.84 -10.70
N PRO A 61 -8.82 11.47 -11.53
CA PRO A 61 -8.40 10.86 -12.79
C PRO A 61 -7.80 9.48 -12.63
N PHE A 62 -6.97 9.30 -11.60
CA PHE A 62 -6.36 8.00 -11.27
C PHE A 62 -7.43 6.95 -10.94
N ALA A 63 -8.33 7.25 -10.01
CA ALA A 63 -9.37 6.30 -9.61
C ALA A 63 -10.29 5.91 -10.77
N ARG A 64 -10.62 6.85 -11.67
CA ARG A 64 -11.39 6.56 -12.89
C ARG A 64 -10.67 5.58 -13.81
N SER A 65 -9.40 5.85 -14.09
CA SER A 65 -8.58 4.98 -14.95
C SER A 65 -8.45 3.56 -14.38
N GLU A 66 -8.24 3.44 -13.07
CA GLU A 66 -7.99 2.16 -12.42
C GLU A 66 -9.26 1.33 -12.17
N SER A 67 -10.40 1.98 -11.91
CA SER A 67 -11.65 1.28 -11.53
C SER A 67 -12.68 1.19 -12.65
N GLY A 68 -12.53 1.98 -13.70
CA GLY A 68 -13.55 2.12 -14.75
C GLY A 68 -14.80 2.88 -14.32
N ILE A 69 -14.83 3.45 -13.10
CA ILE A 69 -15.96 4.24 -12.60
C ILE A 69 -15.94 5.63 -13.24
N GLU A 70 -16.94 5.95 -14.06
CA GLU A 70 -17.03 7.19 -14.83
C GLU A 70 -17.71 8.35 -14.08
N ILE A 71 -17.28 8.61 -12.84
CA ILE A 71 -17.72 9.77 -12.05
C ILE A 71 -16.72 10.92 -12.25
N ARG A 72 -17.23 12.10 -12.63
CA ARG A 72 -16.46 13.34 -12.78
C ARG A 72 -16.74 14.27 -11.59
N GLY A 73 -15.84 15.23 -11.37
CA GLY A 73 -15.95 16.22 -10.29
C GLY A 73 -15.09 15.87 -9.06
N ASN A 74 -15.22 16.68 -8.04
CA ASN A 74 -14.36 16.60 -6.85
C ASN A 74 -14.63 15.34 -6.00
N ALA A 75 -13.59 14.73 -5.44
CA ALA A 75 -13.66 13.50 -4.66
C ALA A 75 -14.68 13.57 -3.49
N ASN A 76 -14.84 14.73 -2.84
CA ASN A 76 -15.81 14.91 -1.75
C ASN A 76 -17.28 14.69 -2.18
N ARG A 77 -17.58 14.79 -3.48
CA ARG A 77 -18.93 14.60 -4.05
C ARG A 77 -19.16 13.20 -4.63
N TRP A 78 -18.12 12.39 -4.74
CA TRP A 78 -18.22 11.10 -5.42
C TRP A 78 -19.29 10.20 -4.82
N TRP A 79 -19.40 10.17 -3.49
CA TRP A 79 -20.45 9.38 -2.84
C TRP A 79 -21.87 9.75 -3.25
N GLN A 80 -22.15 11.04 -3.36
CA GLN A 80 -23.46 11.53 -3.80
C GLN A 80 -23.66 11.30 -5.30
N LEU A 81 -22.62 11.55 -6.11
CA LEU A 81 -22.68 11.40 -7.56
C LEU A 81 -22.81 9.93 -8.01
N ALA A 82 -22.41 8.99 -7.17
CA ALA A 82 -22.61 7.55 -7.38
C ALA A 82 -24.07 7.11 -7.18
N ALA A 83 -24.89 7.89 -6.48
CA ALA A 83 -26.26 7.51 -6.21
C ALA A 83 -27.06 7.31 -7.50
N GLY A 84 -27.75 6.18 -7.61
CA GLY A 84 -28.53 5.81 -8.79
C GLY A 84 -27.72 5.40 -10.03
N LYS A 85 -26.37 5.51 -9.99
CA LYS A 85 -25.48 5.11 -11.10
C LYS A 85 -24.63 3.90 -10.76
N TYR A 86 -24.13 3.85 -9.53
CA TYR A 86 -23.26 2.80 -9.03
C TYR A 86 -23.78 2.30 -7.69
N GLN A 87 -23.54 1.02 -7.42
CA GLN A 87 -23.80 0.46 -6.11
C GLN A 87 -22.83 1.06 -5.08
N ARG A 88 -23.35 1.36 -3.88
CA ARG A 88 -22.58 1.86 -2.76
C ARG A 88 -22.61 0.87 -1.61
N SER A 89 -21.46 0.59 -1.01
CA SER A 89 -21.31 -0.40 0.04
C SER A 89 -20.60 0.18 1.27
N ARG A 90 -20.83 -0.44 2.42
CA ARG A 90 -20.02 -0.23 3.64
C ARG A 90 -18.97 -1.33 3.81
N ARG A 91 -18.98 -2.31 2.94
CA ARG A 91 -18.00 -3.39 2.91
C ARG A 91 -17.08 -3.20 1.72
N PRO A 92 -15.76 -3.45 1.90
CA PRO A 92 -14.81 -3.37 0.80
C PRO A 92 -15.06 -4.50 -0.21
N GLU A 93 -14.77 -4.19 -1.47
CA GLU A 93 -14.64 -5.17 -2.56
C GLU A 93 -13.44 -4.77 -3.41
N GLU A 94 -12.73 -5.74 -3.96
CA GLU A 94 -11.61 -5.46 -4.84
C GLU A 94 -12.11 -4.77 -6.12
N GLY A 95 -11.36 -3.76 -6.59
CA GLY A 95 -11.77 -2.90 -7.69
C GLY A 95 -12.70 -1.74 -7.28
N ALA A 96 -13.32 -1.79 -6.10
CA ALA A 96 -14.15 -0.70 -5.61
C ALA A 96 -13.36 0.58 -5.33
N VAL A 97 -14.02 1.73 -5.46
CA VAL A 97 -13.44 3.02 -5.09
C VAL A 97 -13.84 3.38 -3.66
N PHE A 98 -12.85 3.43 -2.78
CA PHE A 98 -13.01 3.88 -1.41
C PHE A 98 -13.05 5.40 -1.34
N VAL A 99 -14.09 5.96 -0.70
CA VAL A 99 -14.35 7.41 -0.65
C VAL A 99 -14.14 7.93 0.76
N MET A 100 -13.10 8.76 0.93
CA MET A 100 -12.77 9.42 2.19
C MET A 100 -13.19 10.89 2.17
N LYS A 101 -13.60 11.41 3.34
CA LYS A 101 -13.81 12.84 3.55
C LYS A 101 -12.46 13.55 3.66
N GLY A 102 -12.43 14.86 3.37
CA GLY A 102 -11.27 15.68 3.64
C GLY A 102 -11.00 15.77 5.15
N TYR A 103 -9.71 15.78 5.50
CA TYR A 103 -9.31 15.96 6.89
C TYR A 103 -9.64 17.38 7.34
N GLN A 104 -10.46 17.49 8.37
CA GLN A 104 -10.91 18.77 8.96
C GLN A 104 -11.57 19.75 7.96
N THR A 105 -12.03 19.28 6.80
CA THR A 105 -12.68 20.11 5.80
C THR A 105 -13.72 19.32 5.00
N ALA A 106 -14.85 19.96 4.71
CA ALA A 106 -15.88 19.40 3.82
C ALA A 106 -15.58 19.66 2.33
N ARG A 107 -14.67 20.60 2.02
CA ARG A 107 -14.38 21.02 0.64
C ARG A 107 -13.48 20.02 -0.12
N ARG A 108 -12.69 19.24 0.59
CA ARG A 108 -11.79 18.26 0.03
C ARG A 108 -12.28 16.86 0.36
N GLY A 109 -11.87 15.91 -0.42
CA GLY A 109 -12.06 14.48 -0.20
C GLY A 109 -10.93 13.73 -0.88
N HIS A 110 -10.90 12.44 -0.71
CA HIS A 110 -9.95 11.59 -1.40
C HIS A 110 -10.62 10.31 -1.86
N VAL A 111 -10.16 9.76 -2.96
CA VAL A 111 -10.59 8.48 -3.50
C VAL A 111 -9.39 7.57 -3.76
N ALA A 112 -9.55 6.30 -3.45
CA ALA A 112 -8.55 5.26 -3.62
C ALA A 112 -9.20 4.00 -4.19
N VAL A 113 -8.47 3.20 -4.96
CA VAL A 113 -8.98 1.95 -5.54
C VAL A 113 -8.52 0.78 -4.70
N VAL A 114 -9.45 -0.05 -4.25
CA VAL A 114 -9.15 -1.27 -3.48
C VAL A 114 -8.51 -2.29 -4.39
N LYS A 115 -7.33 -2.75 -4.02
CA LYS A 115 -6.54 -3.75 -4.78
C LYS A 115 -6.54 -5.11 -4.10
N GLN A 116 -6.67 -5.13 -2.76
CA GLN A 116 -6.67 -6.36 -1.97
C GLN A 116 -7.46 -6.16 -0.67
N ILE A 117 -8.17 -7.19 -0.26
CA ILE A 117 -8.75 -7.31 1.08
C ILE A 117 -7.84 -8.25 1.88
N VAL A 118 -7.16 -7.70 2.90
CA VAL A 118 -6.24 -8.47 3.74
C VAL A 118 -7.02 -9.23 4.81
N ASP A 119 -7.91 -8.51 5.49
CA ASP A 119 -8.80 -9.05 6.51
C ASP A 119 -10.06 -8.16 6.65
N ASN A 120 -10.88 -8.41 7.69
CA ASN A 120 -12.12 -7.68 7.90
C ASN A 120 -11.94 -6.20 8.29
N ARG A 121 -10.70 -5.76 8.60
CA ARG A 121 -10.35 -4.39 9.00
C ARG A 121 -9.22 -3.78 8.20
N THR A 122 -8.63 -4.52 7.27
CA THR A 122 -7.45 -4.08 6.53
C THR A 122 -7.62 -4.32 5.04
N ILE A 123 -7.43 -3.26 4.27
CA ILE A 123 -7.39 -3.30 2.81
C ILE A 123 -6.09 -2.69 2.31
N VAL A 124 -5.72 -3.05 1.09
CA VAL A 124 -4.64 -2.42 0.34
C VAL A 124 -5.24 -1.65 -0.82
N VAL A 125 -4.81 -0.42 -1.01
CA VAL A 125 -5.31 0.46 -2.06
C VAL A 125 -4.20 1.05 -2.91
N ASP A 126 -4.56 1.43 -4.14
CA ASP A 126 -3.78 2.34 -4.96
C ASP A 126 -4.46 3.70 -5.05
N HIS A 127 -3.71 4.78 -4.95
CA HIS A 127 -4.24 6.13 -5.05
C HIS A 127 -3.19 7.13 -5.54
N ALA A 128 -3.63 8.31 -5.96
CA ALA A 128 -2.72 9.38 -6.40
C ALA A 128 -2.91 10.66 -5.58
N ASN A 129 -1.84 11.45 -5.50
CA ASN A 129 -1.85 12.78 -4.87
C ASN A 129 -2.23 12.79 -3.37
N TRP A 130 -1.88 11.73 -2.63
CA TRP A 130 -2.16 11.66 -1.20
C TRP A 130 -1.44 12.75 -0.40
N GLY A 131 -0.16 12.97 -0.71
CA GLY A 131 0.66 14.04 -0.15
C GLY A 131 0.45 15.42 -0.77
N ASN A 132 -0.52 15.60 -1.68
CA ASN A 132 -0.68 16.79 -2.52
C ASN A 132 0.55 17.05 -3.43
N ASP A 133 1.18 15.99 -3.88
CA ASP A 133 2.47 15.97 -4.58
C ASP A 133 2.37 15.44 -6.03
N GLY A 134 1.16 15.07 -6.45
CA GLY A 134 0.88 14.54 -7.80
C GLY A 134 1.42 13.14 -8.06
N ARG A 135 1.98 12.44 -7.04
CA ARG A 135 2.55 11.10 -7.17
C ARG A 135 1.49 10.02 -6.97
N ILE A 136 1.83 8.81 -7.42
CA ILE A 136 1.01 7.61 -7.26
C ILE A 136 1.57 6.82 -6.07
N TYR A 137 0.68 6.42 -5.20
CA TYR A 137 0.94 5.59 -4.03
C TYR A 137 0.34 4.22 -4.31
N LEU A 138 1.19 3.22 -4.45
CA LEU A 138 0.80 1.85 -4.75
C LEU A 138 0.90 0.98 -3.51
N GLN A 139 -0.03 0.05 -3.40
CA GLN A 139 -0.10 -0.94 -2.33
C GLN A 139 -0.12 -0.30 -0.92
N ALA A 140 -0.81 0.82 -0.77
CA ALA A 140 -0.92 1.51 0.51
C ALA A 140 -1.96 0.84 1.42
N PRO A 141 -1.59 0.31 2.59
CA PRO A 141 -2.55 -0.23 3.53
C PRO A 141 -3.48 0.83 4.12
N ILE A 142 -4.73 0.48 4.31
CA ILE A 142 -5.72 1.25 5.08
C ILE A 142 -6.36 0.32 6.09
N ARG A 143 -6.42 0.73 7.36
CA ARG A 143 -7.12 -0.03 8.39
C ARG A 143 -8.35 0.69 8.92
N ASP A 144 -9.39 -0.09 9.16
CA ASP A 144 -10.62 0.38 9.81
C ASP A 144 -10.43 0.49 11.32
N LEU A 145 -10.69 1.65 11.87
CA LEU A 145 -10.68 1.96 13.30
C LEU A 145 -12.08 2.23 13.82
N SER A 146 -13.12 2.05 13.00
CA SER A 146 -14.49 2.27 13.44
C SER A 146 -14.93 1.21 14.46
N PRO A 147 -15.66 1.60 15.53
CA PRO A 147 -16.11 0.64 16.54
C PRO A 147 -17.01 -0.47 15.97
N LYS A 148 -17.77 -0.16 14.91
CA LYS A 148 -18.75 -1.08 14.30
C LYS A 148 -18.22 -1.86 13.10
N ASN A 149 -16.92 -1.75 12.79
CA ASN A 149 -16.32 -2.31 11.58
C ASN A 149 -17.11 -1.93 10.31
N ASP A 150 -17.43 -0.63 10.18
CA ASP A 150 -18.23 -0.08 9.08
C ASP A 150 -17.45 0.88 8.18
N TRP A 151 -16.14 0.93 8.33
CA TRP A 151 -15.21 1.74 7.55
C TRP A 151 -15.48 3.25 7.62
N SER A 152 -16.20 3.70 8.65
CA SER A 152 -16.50 5.13 8.83
C SER A 152 -15.32 5.95 9.35
N GLN A 153 -14.33 5.28 9.97
CA GLN A 153 -13.12 5.87 10.52
C GLN A 153 -11.92 5.00 10.15
N VAL A 154 -10.95 5.57 9.47
CA VAL A 154 -9.81 4.79 8.96
C VAL A 154 -8.49 5.49 9.21
N GLN A 155 -7.43 4.70 9.24
CA GLN A 155 -6.05 5.15 9.27
C GLN A 155 -5.34 4.64 8.01
N VAL A 156 -4.56 5.52 7.40
CA VAL A 156 -3.87 5.26 6.13
C VAL A 156 -2.38 5.11 6.42
N TRP A 157 -1.74 4.18 5.73
CA TRP A 157 -0.30 3.98 5.78
C TRP A 157 0.45 5.19 5.27
N PHE A 158 1.48 5.62 5.99
CA PHE A 158 2.37 6.70 5.58
C PHE A 158 3.60 6.10 4.89
N THR A 159 3.49 5.90 3.60
CA THR A 159 4.51 5.24 2.77
C THR A 159 5.91 5.87 2.89
N PRO A 160 6.10 7.21 2.95
CA PRO A 160 7.44 7.78 3.12
C PRO A 160 8.13 7.39 4.41
N GLY A 161 7.38 7.16 5.47
CA GLY A 161 7.91 6.77 6.79
C GLY A 161 7.74 5.30 7.11
N GLN A 162 7.21 4.50 6.17
CA GLN A 162 6.96 3.06 6.35
C GLN A 162 6.27 2.73 7.69
N GLN A 163 5.20 3.47 8.00
CA GLN A 163 4.45 3.33 9.24
C GLN A 163 3.00 3.76 9.10
N TRP A 164 2.16 3.43 10.07
CA TRP A 164 0.81 3.97 10.13
C TRP A 164 0.82 5.49 10.32
N GLY A 165 0.06 6.20 9.49
CA GLY A 165 -0.10 7.65 9.62
C GLY A 165 -0.75 8.03 10.96
N ARG A 166 -0.48 9.23 11.46
CA ARG A 166 -0.99 9.68 12.77
C ARG A 166 -2.45 10.13 12.76
N ARG A 167 -3.06 10.29 11.56
CA ARG A 167 -4.40 10.87 11.40
C ARG A 167 -5.45 9.80 11.20
N ILE A 168 -6.62 10.02 11.80
CA ILE A 168 -7.82 9.23 11.55
C ILE A 168 -8.70 10.03 10.59
N TYR A 169 -9.09 9.40 9.49
CA TYR A 169 -9.93 10.01 8.46
C TYR A 169 -11.34 9.45 8.55
N LYS A 170 -12.34 10.32 8.34
CA LYS A 170 -13.72 9.87 8.16
C LYS A 170 -13.93 9.41 6.73
N ALA A 171 -14.65 8.31 6.53
CA ALA A 171 -14.98 7.81 5.21
C ALA A 171 -16.49 7.69 4.97
N LYS A 172 -16.86 7.52 3.72
CA LYS A 172 -18.24 7.35 3.26
C LYS A 172 -18.55 5.89 2.94
N GLY A 173 -17.55 5.13 2.51
CA GLY A 173 -17.67 3.74 2.07
C GLY A 173 -17.09 3.53 0.68
N PHE A 174 -17.58 2.52 0.00
CA PHE A 174 -17.07 1.99 -1.26
C PHE A 174 -18.09 2.18 -2.37
N ILE A 175 -17.63 2.57 -3.56
CA ILE A 175 -18.42 2.61 -4.79
C ILE A 175 -17.96 1.42 -5.63
N LEU A 176 -18.87 0.55 -6.02
CA LEU A 176 -18.57 -0.64 -6.77
C LEU A 176 -18.51 -0.34 -8.29
N PRO A 177 -17.62 -0.97 -9.05
CA PRO A 177 -17.50 -0.72 -10.49
C PRO A 177 -18.70 -1.21 -11.30
N THR A 178 -19.50 -2.10 -10.74
CA THR A 178 -20.73 -2.58 -11.38
C THR A 178 -21.82 -1.52 -11.33
N THR A 179 -22.44 -1.22 -12.48
CA THR A 179 -23.55 -0.30 -12.54
C THR A 179 -24.78 -0.87 -11.82
N ALA A 180 -25.50 -0.03 -11.08
CA ALA A 180 -26.71 -0.44 -10.32
C ALA A 180 -27.82 -1.05 -11.21
N VAL A 181 -27.75 -0.89 -12.52
CA VAL A 181 -28.74 -1.34 -13.50
C VAL A 181 -28.68 -2.85 -13.76
N ALA A 182 -27.55 -3.50 -13.53
CA ALA A 182 -27.41 -4.94 -13.77
C ALA A 182 -28.17 -5.83 -12.76
N SER A 183 -28.56 -5.30 -11.60
CA SER A 183 -29.26 -6.07 -10.57
C SER A 183 -30.78 -6.10 -10.72
N ALA A 184 -31.36 -5.27 -11.59
CA ALA A 184 -32.84 -5.17 -11.75
C ALA A 184 -33.41 -6.03 -12.87
N THR A 185 -32.56 -6.65 -13.73
CA THR A 185 -33.03 -7.40 -14.92
C THR A 185 -32.92 -8.92 -14.74
N GLY A 186 -32.60 -9.39 -13.55
CA GLY A 186 -32.59 -10.82 -13.24
C GLY A 186 -33.92 -11.28 -12.64
N LEU A 187 -34.69 -11.99 -13.40
CA LEU A 187 -35.85 -12.84 -13.08
C LEU A 187 -37.24 -12.25 -13.38
N MET A 188 -37.58 -12.24 -14.64
CA MET A 188 -38.94 -12.65 -15.02
C MET A 188 -38.80 -13.90 -15.89
N LEU A 189 -38.94 -15.06 -15.29
CA LEU A 189 -39.27 -16.30 -16.03
C LEU A 189 -40.74 -16.14 -16.49
N PRO A 190 -41.05 -16.41 -17.77
CA PRO A 190 -42.46 -16.47 -18.18
C PRO A 190 -43.11 -17.65 -17.51
N ALA A 191 -44.22 -17.38 -16.82
CA ALA A 191 -45.12 -18.41 -16.33
C ALA A 191 -45.57 -19.26 -17.52
N GLY A 192 -45.28 -20.55 -17.46
CA GLY A 192 -45.78 -21.51 -18.44
C GLY A 192 -47.31 -21.48 -18.48
N THR A 193 -47.85 -21.29 -19.64
CA THR A 193 -49.26 -21.55 -19.95
C THR A 193 -49.39 -23.03 -20.22
N ASN A 194 -50.25 -23.67 -19.42
CA ASN A 194 -50.83 -24.96 -19.68
C ASN A 194 -51.89 -24.85 -20.78
#